data_15680f5d41529da35c13f930f3119043
#
_entry.id   15680f5d41529da35c13f930f3119043
#
_cell.length_a   1.000
_cell.length_b   1.000
_cell.length_c   1.000
_cell.angle_alpha   90.00
_cell.angle_beta   90.00
_cell.angle_gamma   90.00
#
_symmetry.space_group_name_H-M   'P 1'
#
loop_
_entity.id
_entity.type
_entity.pdbx_description
1 polymer ?
#
loop_
_entity_poly.entity_id
_entity_poly.type
_entity_poly.pdbx_seq_one_letter_code
_entity_poly.pdbx_strand_id
1 'polypeptide(L)'
;MIRVIYSELDGPEGLTLRLEASGHAGYAPAGQDIVCAGASTLMQALVSLLAGEETARSDAWDEPEGPRLAVTAAAPQEPWVEGAFELAKAGFALLAERYPDNLRFADLSRRGEAAMMDLQLFAEGEIGR
;
A
#
# COMPACT_ATOMS: atom_id res chain seq x y z
N MET A 1 12.46 0.00 8.90
CA MET A 1 11.23 0.73 8.53
C MET A 1 10.70 0.20 7.22
N ILE A 2 9.49 -0.30 7.23
CA ILE A 2 8.80 -0.64 5.99
C ILE A 2 8.18 0.64 5.45
N ARG A 3 8.34 0.86 4.15
CA ARG A 3 7.72 1.99 3.46
C ARG A 3 6.75 1.45 2.43
N VAL A 4 5.50 1.92 2.51
CA VAL A 4 4.45 1.48 1.60
C VAL A 4 3.89 2.70 0.89
N ILE A 5 3.81 2.63 -0.43
CA ILE A 5 3.32 3.74 -1.24
C ILE A 5 2.26 3.20 -2.20
N TYR A 6 1.08 3.79 -2.13
CA TYR A 6 0.05 3.58 -3.14
C TYR A 6 -0.02 4.79 -4.06
N SER A 7 -0.07 4.54 -5.35
CA SER A 7 -0.16 5.63 -6.33
C SER A 7 -1.14 5.26 -7.44
N GLU A 8 -1.66 6.30 -8.10
CA GLU A 8 -2.55 6.16 -9.24
C GLU A 8 -2.03 7.06 -10.35
N LEU A 9 -2.05 6.54 -11.57
CA LEU A 9 -1.61 7.28 -12.73
C LEU A 9 -2.72 7.28 -13.77
N ASP A 10 -3.20 8.46 -14.15
CA ASP A 10 -4.17 8.60 -15.22
C ASP A 10 -3.51 8.29 -16.56
N GLY A 11 -4.20 7.51 -17.36
CA GLY A 11 -3.76 7.22 -18.71
C GLY A 11 -4.93 7.28 -19.67
N PRO A 12 -4.66 7.16 -20.98
CA PRO A 12 -5.74 7.25 -21.98
C PRO A 12 -6.77 6.14 -21.86
N GLU A 13 -6.40 5.01 -21.27
CA GLU A 13 -7.31 3.88 -21.14
C GLU A 13 -7.90 3.74 -19.75
N GLY A 14 -7.50 4.59 -18.80
CA GLY A 14 -7.99 4.57 -17.43
C GLY A 14 -6.87 4.72 -16.42
N LEU A 15 -7.21 4.49 -15.17
CA LEU A 15 -6.27 4.61 -14.07
C LEU A 15 -5.40 3.37 -13.94
N THR A 16 -4.11 3.57 -13.76
CA THR A 16 -3.18 2.50 -13.37
C THR A 16 -2.98 2.61 -11.87
N LEU A 17 -3.16 1.50 -11.16
CA LEU A 17 -3.05 1.42 -9.72
C LEU A 17 -1.75 0.71 -9.37
N ARG A 18 -1.04 1.23 -8.36
CA ARG A 18 0.22 0.61 -7.95
C ARG A 18 0.39 0.69 -6.44
N LEU A 19 0.73 -0.45 -5.84
CA LEU A 19 1.05 -0.53 -4.42
C LEU A 19 2.45 -1.14 -4.28
N GLU A 20 3.33 -0.45 -3.58
CA GLU A 20 4.71 -0.90 -3.41
C GLU A 20 5.06 -0.89 -1.94
N ALA A 21 5.72 -1.96 -1.48
CA ALA A 21 6.21 -2.07 -0.12
C ALA A 21 7.69 -2.43 -0.15
N SER A 22 8.49 -1.80 0.72
CA SER A 22 9.93 -2.05 0.76
C SER A 22 10.46 -1.97 2.18
N GLY A 23 11.56 -2.66 2.43
CA GLY A 23 12.29 -2.58 3.67
C GLY A 23 11.90 -3.64 4.69
N HIS A 24 12.44 -3.48 5.88
CA HIS A 24 12.16 -4.35 7.04
C HIS A 24 11.56 -3.51 8.15
N ALA A 25 10.63 -4.07 8.89
CA ALA A 25 9.95 -3.35 9.96
C ALA A 25 10.88 -3.02 11.14
N GLY A 26 11.80 -3.92 11.44
CA GLY A 26 12.69 -3.73 12.60
C GLY A 26 11.95 -3.83 13.93
N TYR A 27 10.80 -4.50 13.95
CA TYR A 27 10.01 -4.64 15.16
C TYR A 27 10.56 -5.75 16.06
N ALA A 28 11.03 -6.84 15.46
CA ALA A 28 11.57 -7.98 16.17
C ALA A 28 12.48 -8.76 15.24
N PRO A 29 13.26 -9.73 15.75
CA PRO A 29 14.10 -10.56 14.89
C PRO A 29 13.30 -11.32 13.83
N ALA A 30 13.99 -11.75 12.78
CA ALA A 30 13.39 -12.52 11.71
C ALA A 30 12.63 -13.72 12.28
N GLY A 31 11.44 -13.96 11.77
CA GLY A 31 10.58 -15.04 12.24
C GLY A 31 9.72 -14.67 13.44
N GLN A 32 9.95 -13.52 14.06
CA GLN A 32 9.18 -13.04 15.21
C GLN A 32 8.59 -11.66 14.99
N ASP A 33 8.78 -11.09 13.81
CA ASP A 33 8.34 -9.73 13.52
C ASP A 33 6.92 -9.75 12.97
N ILE A 34 5.97 -9.40 13.82
CA ILE A 34 4.55 -9.41 13.45
C ILE A 34 4.21 -8.30 12.45
N VAL A 35 4.97 -7.21 12.45
CA VAL A 35 4.74 -6.12 11.50
C VAL A 35 5.17 -6.55 10.10
N CYS A 36 6.33 -7.20 9.97
CA CYS A 36 6.75 -7.78 8.71
C CYS A 36 5.77 -8.84 8.23
N ALA A 37 5.30 -9.70 9.13
CA ALA A 37 4.34 -10.74 8.79
C ALA A 37 3.03 -10.13 8.29
N GLY A 38 2.55 -9.10 8.96
CA GLY A 38 1.33 -8.40 8.55
C GLY A 38 1.48 -7.76 7.18
N ALA A 39 2.55 -7.04 6.96
CA ALA A 39 2.81 -6.37 5.68
C ALA A 39 2.96 -7.40 4.55
N SER A 40 3.71 -8.48 4.80
CA SER A 40 3.90 -9.55 3.83
C SER A 40 2.58 -10.21 3.47
N THR A 41 1.74 -10.46 4.46
CA THR A 41 0.43 -11.09 4.23
C THR A 41 -0.44 -10.21 3.35
N LEU A 42 -0.49 -8.90 3.62
CA LEU A 42 -1.29 -7.99 2.80
C LEU A 42 -0.81 -7.95 1.34
N MET A 43 0.50 -7.85 1.14
CA MET A 43 1.05 -7.80 -0.22
C MET A 43 0.84 -9.12 -0.95
N GLN A 44 1.10 -10.25 -0.29
CA GLN A 44 0.95 -11.54 -0.93
C GLN A 44 -0.50 -11.91 -1.18
N ALA A 45 -1.41 -11.48 -0.31
CA ALA A 45 -2.84 -11.66 -0.55
C ALA A 45 -3.26 -10.89 -1.80
N LEU A 46 -2.76 -9.67 -1.97
CA LEU A 46 -3.05 -8.89 -3.17
C LEU A 46 -2.50 -9.58 -4.42
N VAL A 47 -1.25 -10.05 -4.37
CA VAL A 47 -0.65 -10.78 -5.49
C VAL A 47 -1.48 -12.02 -5.84
N SER A 48 -1.87 -12.78 -4.81
CA SER A 48 -2.65 -14.00 -5.02
C SER A 48 -4.01 -13.73 -5.64
N LEU A 49 -4.68 -12.70 -5.15
CA LEU A 49 -6.01 -12.36 -5.64
C LEU A 49 -5.96 -11.88 -7.10
N LEU A 50 -4.90 -11.18 -7.47
CA LEU A 50 -4.77 -10.62 -8.82
C LEU A 50 -4.06 -11.58 -9.79
N ALA A 51 -3.74 -12.78 -9.38
CA ALA A 51 -2.93 -13.69 -10.19
C ALA A 51 -3.53 -14.02 -11.56
N GLY A 52 -4.84 -14.03 -11.68
CA GLY A 52 -5.50 -14.31 -12.97
C GLY A 52 -5.95 -13.05 -13.72
N GLU A 53 -5.64 -11.89 -13.21
CA GLU A 53 -6.10 -10.63 -13.79
C GLU A 53 -5.11 -10.15 -14.86
N GLU A 54 -5.59 -10.00 -16.10
CA GLU A 54 -4.71 -9.68 -17.24
C GLU A 54 -3.96 -8.37 -17.07
N THR A 55 -4.58 -7.38 -16.44
CA THR A 55 -3.97 -6.06 -16.29
C THR A 55 -2.97 -6.00 -15.17
N ALA A 56 -2.91 -7.01 -14.30
CA ALA A 56 -2.11 -6.97 -13.10
C ALA A 56 -0.78 -7.69 -13.27
N ARG A 57 0.24 -7.16 -12.60
CA ARG A 57 1.54 -7.83 -12.51
C ARG A 57 2.16 -7.52 -11.17
N SER A 58 3.09 -8.36 -10.74
CA SER A 58 3.89 -8.09 -9.55
C SER A 58 5.36 -8.20 -9.89
N ASP A 59 6.16 -7.35 -9.28
CA ASP A 59 7.60 -7.29 -9.46
C ASP A 59 8.24 -7.32 -8.08
N ALA A 60 9.29 -8.13 -7.92
CA ALA A 60 9.98 -8.27 -6.65
C ALA A 60 11.48 -8.06 -6.86
N TRP A 61 12.08 -7.36 -5.93
CA TRP A 61 13.52 -7.07 -5.96
C TRP A 61 14.11 -7.32 -4.58
N ASP A 62 15.37 -7.78 -4.56
CA ASP A 62 16.17 -7.79 -3.34
C ASP A 62 17.11 -6.60 -3.41
N GLU A 63 16.96 -5.68 -2.49
CA GLU A 63 17.81 -4.50 -2.41
C GLU A 63 18.65 -4.54 -1.14
N PRO A 64 19.75 -3.77 -1.08
CA PRO A 64 20.59 -3.78 0.13
C PRO A 64 19.82 -3.43 1.40
N GLU A 65 18.81 -2.56 1.29
CA GLU A 65 18.01 -2.15 2.44
C GLU A 65 16.91 -3.13 2.80
N GLY A 66 16.72 -4.17 1.99
CA GLY A 66 15.70 -5.18 2.23
C GLY A 66 14.87 -5.48 0.99
N PRO A 67 13.88 -6.33 1.11
CA PRO A 67 13.04 -6.72 -0.02
C PRO A 67 12.14 -5.58 -0.47
N ARG A 68 11.75 -5.63 -1.74
CA ARG A 68 10.82 -4.68 -2.33
C ARG A 68 9.87 -5.43 -3.24
N LEU A 69 8.59 -5.16 -3.10
CA LEU A 69 7.55 -5.80 -3.91
C LEU A 69 6.57 -4.73 -4.38
N ALA A 70 6.26 -4.74 -5.67
CA ALA A 70 5.29 -3.83 -6.25
C ALA A 70 4.22 -4.62 -6.99
N VAL A 71 2.97 -4.20 -6.83
CA VAL A 71 1.83 -4.77 -7.55
C VAL A 71 1.21 -3.65 -8.35
N THR A 72 1.06 -3.86 -9.65
CA THR A 72 0.54 -2.85 -10.57
C THR A 72 -0.61 -3.44 -11.36
N ALA A 73 -1.71 -2.69 -11.47
CA ALA A 73 -2.81 -3.03 -12.36
C ALA A 73 -3.00 -1.88 -13.35
N ALA A 74 -2.77 -2.14 -14.62
CA ALA A 74 -2.77 -1.13 -15.67
C ALA A 74 -4.18 -0.98 -16.23
N ALA A 75 -4.86 0.10 -15.88
CA ALA A 75 -6.20 0.44 -16.35
C ALA A 75 -7.17 -0.76 -16.25
N PRO A 76 -7.31 -1.36 -15.04
CA PRO A 76 -8.19 -2.53 -14.91
C PRO A 76 -9.65 -2.16 -15.22
N GLN A 77 -10.33 -3.09 -15.87
CA GLN A 77 -11.74 -2.88 -16.25
C GLN A 77 -12.71 -3.46 -15.24
N GLU A 78 -12.24 -4.37 -14.39
CA GLU A 78 -13.09 -5.02 -13.40
C GLU A 78 -13.08 -4.24 -12.09
N PRO A 79 -14.25 -3.78 -11.62
CA PRO A 79 -14.29 -2.94 -10.40
C PRO A 79 -13.70 -3.61 -9.16
N TRP A 80 -13.75 -4.94 -9.07
CA TRP A 80 -13.22 -5.64 -7.91
C TRP A 80 -11.70 -5.46 -7.74
N VAL A 81 -11.00 -5.16 -8.85
CA VAL A 81 -9.55 -4.94 -8.79
C VAL A 81 -9.24 -3.72 -7.93
N GLU A 82 -9.97 -2.64 -8.15
CA GLU A 82 -9.82 -1.44 -7.32
C GLU A 82 -10.16 -1.75 -5.87
N GLY A 83 -11.22 -2.54 -5.64
CA GLY A 83 -11.60 -2.96 -4.29
C GLY A 83 -10.51 -3.75 -3.60
N ALA A 84 -9.78 -4.59 -4.34
CA ALA A 84 -8.67 -5.35 -3.77
C ALA A 84 -7.56 -4.42 -3.29
N PHE A 85 -7.20 -3.42 -4.09
CA PHE A 85 -6.23 -2.40 -3.66
C PHE A 85 -6.72 -1.61 -2.46
N GLU A 86 -8.00 -1.25 -2.44
CA GLU A 86 -8.57 -0.51 -1.31
C GLU A 86 -8.48 -1.30 -0.01
N LEU A 87 -8.72 -2.61 -0.06
CA LEU A 87 -8.60 -3.45 1.12
C LEU A 87 -7.16 -3.51 1.61
N ALA A 88 -6.21 -3.70 0.70
CA ALA A 88 -4.80 -3.72 1.07
C ALA A 88 -4.36 -2.38 1.67
N LYS A 89 -4.79 -1.27 1.09
CA LYS A 89 -4.50 0.06 1.63
C LYS A 89 -5.04 0.22 3.04
N ALA A 90 -6.26 -0.23 3.29
CA ALA A 90 -6.85 -0.16 4.63
C ALA A 90 -6.00 -0.92 5.63
N GLY A 91 -5.51 -2.10 5.24
CA GLY A 91 -4.63 -2.89 6.10
C GLY A 91 -3.32 -2.18 6.42
N PHE A 92 -2.69 -1.57 5.41
CA PHE A 92 -1.46 -0.82 5.64
C PHE A 92 -1.68 0.43 6.49
N ALA A 93 -2.82 1.10 6.32
CA ALA A 93 -3.17 2.24 7.16
C ALA A 93 -3.29 1.83 8.62
N LEU A 94 -3.90 0.66 8.88
CA LEU A 94 -3.98 0.13 10.24
C LEU A 94 -2.61 -0.19 10.82
N LEU A 95 -1.75 -0.81 10.03
CA LEU A 95 -0.39 -1.12 10.50
C LEU A 95 0.40 0.15 10.79
N ALA A 96 0.28 1.15 9.93
CA ALA A 96 0.99 2.42 10.13
C ALA A 96 0.50 3.14 11.39
N GLU A 97 -0.78 3.05 11.67
CA GLU A 97 -1.36 3.65 12.87
C GLU A 97 -0.88 2.96 14.14
N ARG A 98 -0.82 1.62 14.12
CA ARG A 98 -0.45 0.84 15.30
C ARG A 98 1.05 0.73 15.52
N TYR A 99 1.82 0.78 14.45
CA TYR A 99 3.27 0.60 14.51
C TYR A 99 3.98 1.72 13.73
N PRO A 100 3.78 2.99 14.16
CA PRO A 100 4.30 4.14 13.39
C PRO A 100 5.82 4.20 13.31
N ASP A 101 6.52 3.54 14.23
CA ASP A 101 7.98 3.50 14.22
C ASP A 101 8.53 2.42 13.29
N ASN A 102 7.66 1.56 12.77
CA ASN A 102 8.08 0.39 12.02
C ASN A 102 7.53 0.34 10.61
N LEU A 103 6.47 1.09 10.33
CA LEU A 103 5.86 1.11 9.00
C LEU A 103 5.26 2.48 8.72
N ARG A 104 5.53 3.01 7.52
CA ARG A 104 4.92 4.23 7.03
C ARG A 104 4.16 3.93 5.76
N PHE A 105 2.99 4.53 5.64
CA PHE A 105 2.13 4.36 4.48
C PHE A 105 1.78 5.71 3.88
N ALA A 106 2.01 5.88 2.59
CA ALA A 106 1.63 7.06 1.84
C ALA A 106 0.61 6.67 0.77
N ASP A 107 -0.55 7.31 0.82
CA ASP A 107 -1.60 7.13 -0.19
C ASP A 107 -1.59 8.34 -1.11
N LEU A 108 -1.10 8.14 -2.33
CA LEU A 108 -0.96 9.20 -3.33
C LEU A 108 -2.06 9.14 -4.38
N SER A 109 -3.16 8.45 -4.09
CA SER A 109 -4.33 8.48 -4.96
C SER A 109 -4.98 9.87 -4.90
N ARG A 110 -5.82 10.18 -5.89
CA ARG A 110 -6.58 11.43 -5.84
C ARG A 110 -7.46 11.48 -4.61
N ARG A 111 -8.08 10.34 -4.27
CA ARG A 111 -8.91 10.25 -3.07
C ARG A 111 -8.05 10.40 -1.81
N GLY A 112 -6.88 9.76 -1.80
CA GLY A 112 -5.96 9.85 -0.68
C GLY A 112 -5.45 11.27 -0.49
N GLU A 113 -5.10 11.96 -1.57
CA GLU A 113 -4.66 13.35 -1.50
C GLU A 113 -5.77 14.24 -0.94
N ALA A 114 -7.00 14.07 -1.42
CA ALA A 114 -8.13 14.83 -0.92
C ALA A 114 -8.36 14.57 0.57
N ALA A 115 -8.30 13.31 0.97
CA ALA A 115 -8.47 12.96 2.37
C ALA A 115 -7.37 13.56 3.24
N MET A 116 -6.14 13.56 2.76
CA MET A 116 -5.03 14.18 3.49
C MET A 116 -5.20 15.67 3.61
N MET A 117 -5.68 16.34 2.58
CA MET A 117 -5.98 17.76 2.65
C MET A 117 -7.08 18.05 3.65
N ASP A 118 -8.13 17.23 3.66
CA ASP A 118 -9.20 17.39 4.63
C ASP A 118 -8.70 17.18 6.05
N LEU A 119 -7.85 16.20 6.27
CA LEU A 119 -7.27 15.96 7.58
C LEU A 119 -6.41 17.13 8.02
N GLN A 120 -5.67 17.76 7.10
CA GLN A 120 -4.90 18.93 7.43
C GLN A 120 -5.80 20.08 7.85
N LEU A 121 -6.89 20.30 7.14
CA LEU A 121 -7.84 21.33 7.51
C LEU A 121 -8.45 21.06 8.89
N PHE A 122 -8.80 19.82 9.15
CA PHE A 122 -9.33 19.46 10.47
C PHE A 122 -8.29 19.65 11.57
N ALA A 123 -7.04 19.30 11.30
CA ALA A 123 -5.99 19.49 12.28
C ALA A 123 -5.81 20.97 12.61
N GLU A 124 -5.86 21.82 11.60
CA GLU A 124 -5.76 23.26 11.81
C GLU A 124 -6.98 23.78 12.56
N GLY A 125 -8.14 23.18 12.33
CA GLY A 125 -9.34 23.54 13.05
C GLY A 125 -9.48 22.78 14.36
N GLU A 126 -8.49 21.98 14.71
CA GLU A 126 -8.45 21.20 15.93
C GLU A 126 -9.43 20.10 16.00
N ILE A 127 -9.80 19.58 14.87
CA ILE A 127 -10.66 18.47 14.86
C ILE A 127 -9.84 17.29 14.59
N GLY A 128 -8.91 17.06 15.12
CA GLY A 128 -8.04 16.04 14.85
C GLY A 128 -8.73 14.76 14.61
N ARG A 129 -8.58 13.93 14.43
CA ARG A 129 -9.20 12.76 14.38
C ARG A 129 -8.61 11.82 14.86
#